data_f9150a5c74a9ca6065e7edda7bae6353
#
_entry.id   f9150a5c74a9ca6065e7edda7bae6353
#
_cell.length_a   1.000
_cell.length_b   1.000
_cell.length_c   1.000
_cell.angle_alpha   90.00
_cell.angle_beta   90.00
_cell.angle_gamma   90.00
#
_symmetry.space_group_name_H-M   'P 1'
#
loop_
_entity.id
_entity.type
_entity.pdbx_description
1 polymer ?
#
loop_
_entity_poly.entity_id
_entity_poly.type
_entity_poly.pdbx_seq_one_letter_code
_entity_poly.pdbx_strand_id
1 'polypeptide(L)'
;LTSIEEEHLWDGLREKGDRSTPDKDLSQSIIGKRVIGILLNNPDLIKFCKEKSTLEYIKDISTREVLKHIVQYFEKEKELAMSSFVQSIEKEVLRELVLSAVLDATEYEDIEDEKIAYDYFRHLEKKFIIDESQRITEKMAEAEKIGDEMEMMELLRRKRQVLNLMKSHEMERDDYA
;
A
#
# COMPACT_ATOMS: atom_id res chain seq x y z
N LEU A 1 11.48 10.76 -22.92
CA LEU A 1 12.06 9.54 -22.34
C LEU A 1 11.05 8.44 -22.54
N THR A 2 11.45 7.35 -23.18
CA THR A 2 10.56 6.37 -23.76
C THR A 2 10.25 5.26 -22.77
N SER A 3 9.02 4.74 -22.82
CA SER A 3 8.41 3.61 -22.10
C SER A 3 9.33 2.36 -21.92
N ILE A 4 10.40 2.27 -22.68
CA ILE A 4 11.38 1.17 -22.68
C ILE A 4 12.36 1.26 -21.50
N GLU A 5 12.67 2.46 -21.00
CA GLU A 5 13.59 2.62 -19.86
C GLU A 5 12.94 2.30 -18.53
N GLU A 6 11.62 2.46 -18.40
CA GLU A 6 10.87 2.08 -17.20
C GLU A 6 10.73 0.55 -17.08
N GLU A 7 10.50 -0.18 -18.17
CA GLU A 7 10.45 -1.64 -18.15
C GLU A 7 11.78 -2.26 -17.68
N HIS A 8 12.91 -1.72 -18.09
CA HIS A 8 14.22 -2.20 -17.67
C HIS A 8 14.54 -1.92 -16.18
N LEU A 9 13.96 -0.88 -15.59
CA LEU A 9 14.10 -0.61 -14.16
C LEU A 9 13.35 -1.68 -13.31
N TRP A 10 12.24 -2.21 -13.85
CA TRP A 10 11.41 -3.21 -13.16
C TRP A 10 11.82 -4.65 -13.46
N ASP A 11 12.39 -4.94 -14.62
CA ASP A 11 12.92 -6.27 -14.95
C ASP A 11 14.21 -6.59 -14.16
N GLY A 12 15.01 -5.60 -13.82
CA GLY A 12 16.15 -5.76 -12.89
C GLY A 12 15.75 -6.18 -11.49
N LEU A 13 14.47 -6.05 -11.12
CA LEU A 13 13.91 -6.49 -9.84
C LEU A 13 13.32 -7.91 -9.88
N ARG A 14 13.18 -8.51 -11.08
CA ARG A 14 12.61 -9.87 -11.26
C ARG A 14 13.61 -11.00 -11.16
N GLU A 15 14.87 -10.74 -11.44
CA GLU A 15 15.90 -11.77 -11.42
C GLU A 15 16.85 -11.59 -10.24
N LYS A 16 16.47 -12.05 -9.07
CA LYS A 16 17.37 -12.75 -8.12
C LYS A 16 16.53 -13.23 -6.95
N GLY A 17 16.37 -14.56 -6.94
CA GLY A 17 15.81 -15.26 -5.79
C GLY A 17 16.54 -14.89 -4.50
N ASP A 18 15.74 -14.76 -3.48
CA ASP A 18 16.04 -14.93 -2.05
C ASP A 18 17.47 -14.61 -1.59
N ARG A 19 17.77 -13.29 -1.60
CA ARG A 19 18.72 -12.69 -0.69
C ARG A 19 18.06 -11.40 -0.21
N SER A 20 17.51 -11.43 1.01
CA SER A 20 17.13 -10.24 1.75
C SER A 20 18.36 -9.33 1.87
N THR A 21 18.53 -8.43 0.90
CA THR A 21 19.60 -7.45 0.93
C THR A 21 19.14 -6.29 1.79
N PRO A 22 19.97 -5.81 2.74
CA PRO A 22 19.67 -4.65 3.60
C PRO A 22 19.23 -3.41 2.81
N ASP A 23 19.69 -3.24 1.57
CA ASP A 23 19.36 -2.11 0.68
C ASP A 23 17.88 -2.05 0.26
N LYS A 24 17.19 -3.19 0.10
CA LYS A 24 15.77 -3.18 -0.27
C LYS A 24 14.85 -2.74 0.87
N ASP A 25 15.21 -3.07 2.09
CA ASP A 25 14.42 -2.68 3.27
C ASP A 25 14.65 -1.18 3.59
N LEU A 26 15.85 -0.66 3.39
CA LEU A 26 16.15 0.77 3.48
C LEU A 26 15.36 1.60 2.45
N SER A 27 15.32 1.18 1.19
CA SER A 27 14.60 1.90 0.14
C SER A 27 13.08 1.93 0.41
N GLN A 28 12.50 0.86 0.93
CA GLN A 28 11.09 0.82 1.30
C GLN A 28 10.76 1.70 2.51
N SER A 29 11.66 1.80 3.47
CA SER A 29 11.52 2.70 4.61
C SER A 29 11.58 4.17 4.18
N ILE A 30 12.49 4.54 3.28
CA ILE A 30 12.61 5.91 2.75
C ILE A 30 11.34 6.31 1.97
N ILE A 31 10.86 5.44 1.07
CA ILE A 31 9.63 5.70 0.30
C ILE A 31 8.42 5.79 1.24
N GLY A 32 8.33 4.89 2.21
CA GLY A 32 7.25 4.90 3.19
C GLY A 32 7.22 6.20 4.02
N LYS A 33 8.37 6.69 4.44
CA LYS A 33 8.51 7.97 5.13
C LYS A 33 8.07 9.14 4.24
N ARG A 34 8.47 9.15 2.97
CA ARG A 34 8.04 10.16 2.00
C ARG A 34 6.52 10.14 1.81
N VAL A 35 5.90 8.97 1.68
CA VAL A 35 4.44 8.85 1.57
C VAL A 35 3.73 9.35 2.82
N ILE A 36 4.25 9.10 4.02
CA ILE A 36 3.72 9.70 5.26
C ILE A 36 3.70 11.22 5.15
N GLY A 37 4.82 11.85 4.79
CA GLY A 37 4.91 13.30 4.63
C GLY A 37 3.93 13.85 3.59
N ILE A 38 3.83 13.19 2.44
CA ILE A 38 2.88 13.53 1.36
C ILE A 38 1.44 13.51 1.86
N LEU A 39 1.01 12.44 2.55
CA LEU A 39 -0.37 12.32 3.05
C LEU A 39 -0.70 13.32 4.14
N LEU A 40 0.27 13.70 4.96
CA LEU A 40 0.09 14.69 6.01
C LEU A 40 -0.05 16.10 5.44
N ASN A 41 0.64 16.40 4.34
CA ASN A 41 0.53 17.68 3.63
C ASN A 41 -0.70 17.72 2.70
N ASN A 42 -1.10 16.59 2.14
CA ASN A 42 -2.24 16.48 1.25
C ASN A 42 -3.13 15.27 1.64
N PRO A 43 -4.01 15.42 2.64
CA PRO A 43 -4.86 14.33 3.13
C PRO A 43 -5.83 13.75 2.10
N ASP A 44 -6.16 14.49 1.05
CA ASP A 44 -7.05 14.00 -0.03
C ASP A 44 -6.45 12.79 -0.76
N LEU A 45 -5.13 12.62 -0.71
CA LEU A 45 -4.45 11.48 -1.31
C LEU A 45 -4.66 10.17 -0.52
N ILE A 46 -5.22 10.23 0.69
CA ILE A 46 -5.64 9.04 1.46
C ILE A 46 -6.67 8.22 0.66
N LYS A 47 -7.42 8.85 -0.27
CA LYS A 47 -8.32 8.17 -1.20
C LYS A 47 -7.66 7.02 -1.99
N PHE A 48 -6.34 7.06 -2.20
CA PHE A 48 -5.60 6.00 -2.88
C PHE A 48 -5.42 4.74 -2.01
N CYS A 49 -5.56 4.84 -0.70
CA CYS A 49 -5.62 3.70 0.21
C CYS A 49 -7.03 3.09 0.20
N LYS A 50 -7.45 2.49 -0.91
CA LYS A 50 -8.80 1.95 -1.12
C LYS A 50 -9.11 0.76 -0.20
N GLU A 51 -8.12 -0.06 0.08
CA GLU A 51 -8.26 -1.28 0.89
C GLU A 51 -7.23 -1.27 2.03
N LYS A 52 -7.70 -1.12 3.26
CA LYS A 52 -6.82 -1.03 4.45
C LYS A 52 -5.96 -2.27 4.68
N SER A 53 -6.45 -3.44 4.27
CA SER A 53 -5.70 -4.69 4.38
C SER A 53 -4.41 -4.66 3.54
N THR A 54 -4.32 -3.79 2.55
CA THR A 54 -3.09 -3.61 1.76
C THR A 54 -1.94 -3.05 2.58
N LEU A 55 -2.23 -2.30 3.64
CA LEU A 55 -1.20 -1.75 4.54
C LEU A 55 -0.42 -2.84 5.28
N GLU A 56 -0.97 -4.06 5.40
CA GLU A 56 -0.26 -5.20 5.99
C GLU A 56 0.96 -5.65 5.17
N TYR A 57 1.00 -5.29 3.88
CA TYR A 57 2.11 -5.59 2.98
C TYR A 57 3.30 -4.64 3.13
N ILE A 58 3.17 -3.62 3.97
CA ILE A 58 4.28 -2.73 4.33
C ILE A 58 5.19 -3.47 5.30
N LYS A 59 6.44 -3.70 4.91
CA LYS A 59 7.42 -4.44 5.71
C LYS A 59 7.88 -3.67 6.94
N ASP A 60 8.15 -2.37 6.77
CA ASP A 60 8.55 -1.52 7.88
C ASP A 60 7.37 -1.30 8.84
N ILE A 61 7.52 -1.83 10.05
CA ILE A 61 6.46 -1.83 11.08
C ILE A 61 6.08 -0.40 11.48
N SER A 62 7.06 0.48 11.63
CA SER A 62 6.82 1.86 12.05
C SER A 62 6.04 2.64 10.98
N THR A 63 6.44 2.55 9.72
CA THR A 63 5.70 3.12 8.58
C THR A 63 4.29 2.56 8.51
N ARG A 64 4.13 1.25 8.64
CA ARG A 64 2.81 0.60 8.62
C ARG A 64 1.89 1.09 9.73
N GLU A 65 2.38 1.18 10.96
CA GLU A 65 1.62 1.69 12.11
C GLU A 65 1.21 3.15 11.91
N VAL A 66 2.12 4.01 11.42
CA VAL A 66 1.81 5.41 11.15
C VAL A 66 0.76 5.54 10.03
N LEU A 67 0.91 4.83 8.91
CA LEU A 67 -0.06 4.89 7.82
C LEU A 67 -1.44 4.38 8.24
N LYS A 68 -1.51 3.30 9.02
CA LYS A 68 -2.77 2.85 9.62
C LYS A 68 -3.40 3.93 10.50
N HIS A 69 -2.59 4.60 11.31
CA HIS A 69 -3.07 5.66 12.20
C HIS A 69 -3.58 6.87 11.41
N ILE A 70 -2.88 7.28 10.34
CA ILE A 70 -3.33 8.35 9.43
C ILE A 70 -4.71 8.02 8.84
N VAL A 71 -4.86 6.82 8.26
CA VAL A 71 -6.13 6.40 7.65
C VAL A 71 -7.26 6.37 8.66
N GLN A 72 -7.04 5.79 9.84
CA GLN A 72 -8.03 5.71 10.91
C GLN A 72 -8.41 7.07 11.46
N TYR A 73 -7.44 7.95 11.67
CA TYR A 73 -7.66 9.30 12.15
C TYR A 73 -8.50 10.13 11.17
N PHE A 74 -8.14 10.10 9.88
CA PHE A 74 -8.88 10.80 8.83
C PHE A 74 -10.32 10.30 8.67
N GLU A 75 -10.55 9.00 8.79
CA GLU A 75 -11.90 8.44 8.73
C GLU A 75 -12.79 8.92 9.88
N LYS A 76 -12.22 9.07 11.07
CA LYS A 76 -12.94 9.48 12.26
C LYS A 76 -13.20 10.99 12.27
N GLU A 77 -12.17 11.79 12.05
CA GLU A 77 -12.20 13.24 12.21
C GLU A 77 -12.60 13.99 10.92
N LYS A 78 -12.51 13.33 9.74
CA LYS A 78 -12.75 13.90 8.40
C LYS A 78 -11.79 15.02 7.99
N GLU A 79 -10.98 15.51 8.91
CA GLU A 79 -9.94 16.48 8.69
C GLU A 79 -8.66 16.02 9.41
N LEU A 80 -7.51 16.35 8.83
CA LEU A 80 -6.22 16.00 9.41
C LEU A 80 -5.55 17.27 9.96
N ALA A 81 -5.95 17.66 11.17
CA ALA A 81 -5.25 18.71 11.91
C ALA A 81 -3.93 18.17 12.46
N MET A 82 -2.81 18.60 11.91
CA MET A 82 -1.47 18.08 12.20
C MET A 82 -1.16 18.02 13.71
N SER A 83 -1.44 19.10 14.45
CA SER A 83 -1.16 19.16 15.89
C SER A 83 -1.94 18.11 16.68
N SER A 84 -3.23 17.95 16.38
CA SER A 84 -4.10 16.99 17.02
C SER A 84 -3.72 15.54 16.63
N PHE A 85 -3.36 15.33 15.36
CA PHE A 85 -2.89 14.05 14.87
C PHE A 85 -1.61 13.61 15.60
N VAL A 86 -0.59 14.48 15.67
CA VAL A 86 0.68 14.16 16.37
C VAL A 86 0.44 13.88 17.86
N GLN A 87 -0.46 14.61 18.51
CA GLN A 87 -0.81 14.35 19.90
C GLN A 87 -1.57 13.02 20.12
N SER A 88 -2.28 12.53 19.11
CA SER A 88 -2.98 11.24 19.19
C SER A 88 -2.04 10.02 19.13
N ILE A 89 -0.78 10.23 18.73
CA ILE A 89 0.22 9.15 18.65
C ILE A 89 0.84 8.94 20.03
N GLU A 90 0.60 7.79 20.64
CA GLU A 90 1.12 7.47 21.98
C GLU A 90 2.63 7.17 21.96
N LYS A 91 3.09 6.44 20.95
CA LYS A 91 4.49 5.99 20.82
C LYS A 91 5.39 7.11 20.34
N GLU A 92 6.40 7.49 21.13
CA GLU A 92 7.35 8.56 20.79
C GLU A 92 8.09 8.32 19.48
N VAL A 93 8.56 7.09 19.25
CA VAL A 93 9.25 6.71 18.01
C VAL A 93 8.41 6.96 16.75
N LEU A 94 7.10 6.70 16.83
CA LEU A 94 6.19 6.97 15.70
C LEU A 94 5.95 8.47 15.53
N ARG A 95 5.92 9.21 16.62
CA ARG A 95 5.79 10.68 16.62
C ARG A 95 7.01 11.34 15.96
N GLU A 96 8.21 10.88 16.32
CA GLU A 96 9.46 11.32 15.68
C GLU A 96 9.48 11.01 14.18
N LEU A 97 9.04 9.81 13.77
CA LEU A 97 8.92 9.43 12.37
C LEU A 97 7.99 10.40 11.62
N VAL A 98 6.83 10.72 12.19
CA VAL A 98 5.86 11.67 11.59
C VAL A 98 6.48 13.06 11.45
N LEU A 99 7.06 13.61 12.51
CA LEU A 99 7.68 14.92 12.48
C LEU A 99 8.82 15.00 11.46
N SER A 100 9.67 13.96 11.42
CA SER A 100 10.74 13.87 10.44
C SER A 100 10.21 13.74 9.00
N ALA A 101 9.10 13.03 8.78
CA ALA A 101 8.47 12.90 7.46
C ALA A 101 7.90 14.22 6.96
N VAL A 102 7.30 15.01 7.85
CA VAL A 102 6.77 16.34 7.52
C VAL A 102 7.90 17.31 7.16
N LEU A 103 8.99 17.32 7.92
CA LEU A 103 10.14 18.17 7.64
C LEU A 103 10.76 17.84 6.28
N ASP A 104 10.95 16.54 5.99
CA ASP A 104 11.49 16.13 4.69
C ASP A 104 10.54 16.50 3.53
N ALA A 105 9.22 16.41 3.73
CA ALA A 105 8.25 16.73 2.69
C ALA A 105 8.21 18.23 2.34
N THR A 106 8.54 19.12 3.29
CA THR A 106 8.60 20.57 3.01
C THR A 106 9.77 20.98 2.12
N GLU A 107 10.79 20.13 1.98
CA GLU A 107 11.94 20.37 1.09
C GLU A 107 11.64 20.01 -0.38
N TYR A 108 10.57 19.26 -0.64
CA TYR A 108 10.20 18.73 -1.95
C TYR A 108 8.74 19.08 -2.27
N GLU A 109 8.47 20.35 -2.61
CA GLU A 109 7.19 20.74 -3.23
C GLU A 109 7.21 20.32 -4.71
N ASP A 110 6.98 19.04 -5.01
CA ASP A 110 6.96 18.54 -6.38
C ASP A 110 5.57 18.05 -6.79
N ILE A 111 5.22 18.37 -8.04
CA ILE A 111 4.03 17.92 -8.78
C ILE A 111 3.91 16.37 -8.81
N GLU A 112 4.99 15.65 -8.47
CA GLU A 112 5.05 14.19 -8.46
C GLU A 112 4.49 13.52 -7.19
N ASP A 113 4.16 14.29 -6.14
CA ASP A 113 3.74 13.71 -4.85
C ASP A 113 2.45 12.89 -4.97
N GLU A 114 1.49 13.33 -5.77
CA GLU A 114 0.27 12.57 -6.03
C GLU A 114 0.60 11.24 -6.72
N LYS A 115 1.47 11.26 -7.72
CA LYS A 115 1.91 10.06 -8.43
C LYS A 115 2.64 9.09 -7.49
N ILE A 116 3.52 9.60 -6.64
CA ILE A 116 4.26 8.77 -5.67
C ILE A 116 3.30 8.07 -4.70
N ALA A 117 2.34 8.80 -4.15
CA ALA A 117 1.33 8.23 -3.25
C ALA A 117 0.48 7.17 -3.97
N TYR A 118 0.01 7.50 -5.18
CA TYR A 118 -0.78 6.60 -6.01
C TYR A 118 0.00 5.30 -6.31
N ASP A 119 1.21 5.39 -6.83
CA ASP A 119 2.03 4.24 -7.20
C ASP A 119 2.37 3.37 -5.98
N TYR A 120 2.61 3.99 -4.82
CA TYR A 120 2.87 3.27 -3.59
C TYR A 120 1.67 2.41 -3.17
N PHE A 121 0.48 2.99 -3.07
CA PHE A 121 -0.72 2.25 -2.67
C PHE A 121 -1.12 1.22 -3.72
N ARG A 122 -0.98 1.55 -4.99
CA ARG A 122 -1.23 0.63 -6.08
C ARG A 122 -0.32 -0.60 -6.05
N HIS A 123 0.96 -0.41 -5.72
CA HIS A 123 1.88 -1.54 -5.54
C HIS A 123 1.46 -2.45 -4.40
N LEU A 124 1.02 -1.89 -3.27
CA LEU A 124 0.49 -2.67 -2.14
C LEU A 124 -0.78 -3.43 -2.53
N GLU A 125 -1.70 -2.77 -3.23
CA GLU A 125 -2.95 -3.38 -3.70
C GLU A 125 -2.68 -4.55 -4.66
N LYS A 126 -1.75 -4.38 -5.60
CA LYS A 126 -1.33 -5.47 -6.49
C LYS A 126 -0.82 -6.69 -5.73
N LYS A 127 0.00 -6.48 -4.72
CA LYS A 127 0.47 -7.59 -3.85
C LYS A 127 -0.69 -8.26 -3.13
N PHE A 128 -1.58 -7.48 -2.52
CA PHE A 128 -2.78 -7.98 -1.85
C PHE A 128 -3.61 -8.86 -2.78
N ILE A 129 -3.89 -8.39 -3.99
CA ILE A 129 -4.69 -9.12 -5.00
C ILE A 129 -4.05 -10.47 -5.35
N ILE A 130 -2.74 -10.49 -5.58
CA ILE A 130 -2.00 -11.72 -5.94
C ILE A 130 -2.07 -12.74 -4.79
N ASP A 131 -1.72 -12.32 -3.58
CA ASP A 131 -1.65 -13.21 -2.43
C ASP A 131 -3.05 -13.71 -2.02
N GLU A 132 -4.06 -12.84 -2.06
CA GLU A 132 -5.44 -13.23 -1.75
C GLU A 132 -6.00 -14.21 -2.81
N SER A 133 -5.68 -13.99 -4.09
CA SER A 133 -6.06 -14.91 -5.17
C SER A 133 -5.45 -16.30 -4.97
N GLN A 134 -4.19 -16.37 -4.59
CA GLN A 134 -3.51 -17.62 -4.30
C GLN A 134 -4.12 -18.32 -3.08
N ARG A 135 -4.32 -17.58 -1.98
CA ARG A 135 -4.92 -18.09 -0.75
C ARG A 135 -6.32 -18.67 -0.96
N ILE A 136 -7.14 -17.96 -1.76
CA ILE A 136 -8.48 -18.45 -2.12
C ILE A 136 -8.37 -19.77 -2.91
N THR A 137 -7.43 -19.87 -3.85
CA THR A 137 -7.26 -21.06 -4.67
C THR A 137 -6.82 -22.25 -3.82
N GLU A 138 -5.92 -22.06 -2.85
CA GLU A 138 -5.49 -23.10 -1.91
C GLU A 138 -6.66 -23.59 -1.05
N LYS A 139 -7.44 -22.67 -0.48
CA LYS A 139 -8.63 -23.01 0.31
C LYS A 139 -9.71 -23.73 -0.49
N MET A 140 -9.93 -23.33 -1.75
CA MET A 140 -10.86 -24.04 -2.64
C MET A 140 -10.44 -25.49 -2.85
N ALA A 141 -9.16 -25.76 -3.04
CA ALA A 141 -8.64 -27.13 -3.19
C ALA A 141 -8.81 -27.95 -1.89
N GLU A 142 -8.73 -27.30 -0.72
CA GLU A 142 -9.00 -27.95 0.57
C GLU A 142 -10.50 -28.27 0.74
N ALA A 143 -11.37 -27.27 0.49
CA ALA A 143 -12.83 -27.44 0.57
C ALA A 143 -13.34 -28.53 -0.38
N GLU A 144 -12.78 -28.63 -1.60
CA GLU A 144 -13.11 -29.68 -2.56
C GLU A 144 -12.75 -31.08 -2.02
N LYS A 145 -11.58 -31.23 -1.40
CA LYS A 145 -11.13 -32.52 -0.83
C LYS A 145 -12.02 -33.02 0.29
N ILE A 146 -12.56 -32.13 1.11
CA ILE A 146 -13.44 -32.49 2.25
C ILE A 146 -14.93 -32.47 1.87
N GLY A 147 -15.27 -32.03 0.67
CA GLY A 147 -16.66 -31.95 0.18
C GLY A 147 -17.47 -30.86 0.86
N ASP A 148 -16.86 -29.78 1.32
CA ASP A 148 -17.55 -28.65 1.94
C ASP A 148 -18.10 -27.68 0.87
N GLU A 149 -19.37 -27.95 0.47
CA GLU A 149 -20.05 -27.15 -0.55
C GLU A 149 -20.32 -25.70 -0.08
N MET A 150 -20.57 -25.52 1.22
CA MET A 150 -20.85 -24.19 1.78
C MET A 150 -19.59 -23.29 1.71
N GLU A 151 -18.45 -23.81 2.17
CA GLU A 151 -17.19 -23.10 2.10
C GLU A 151 -16.79 -22.85 0.62
N MET A 152 -17.00 -23.81 -0.26
CA MET A 152 -16.75 -23.66 -1.69
C MET A 152 -17.55 -22.49 -2.31
N MET A 153 -18.83 -22.34 -1.97
CA MET A 153 -19.66 -21.24 -2.46
C MET A 153 -19.17 -19.88 -1.96
N GLU A 154 -18.77 -19.79 -0.70
CA GLU A 154 -18.22 -18.55 -0.13
C GLU A 154 -16.89 -18.17 -0.77
N LEU A 155 -15.99 -19.12 -0.98
CA LEU A 155 -14.72 -18.90 -1.66
C LEU A 155 -14.89 -18.47 -3.12
N LEU A 156 -15.87 -19.05 -3.84
CA LEU A 156 -16.21 -18.62 -5.20
C LEU A 156 -16.71 -17.17 -5.23
N ARG A 157 -17.53 -16.76 -4.24
CA ARG A 157 -17.96 -15.36 -4.11
C ARG A 157 -16.77 -14.44 -3.86
N ARG A 158 -15.87 -14.82 -2.96
CA ARG A 158 -14.64 -14.06 -2.65
C ARG A 158 -13.74 -13.97 -3.87
N LYS A 159 -13.54 -15.07 -4.60
CA LYS A 159 -12.75 -15.10 -5.84
C LYS A 159 -13.28 -14.12 -6.88
N ARG A 160 -14.60 -14.02 -7.02
CA ARG A 160 -15.22 -13.04 -7.92
C ARG A 160 -14.93 -11.59 -7.50
N GLN A 161 -14.95 -11.29 -6.20
CA GLN A 161 -14.58 -9.96 -5.70
C GLN A 161 -13.13 -9.61 -6.04
N VAL A 162 -12.19 -10.54 -5.80
CA VAL A 162 -10.78 -10.35 -6.11
C VAL A 162 -10.55 -10.16 -7.61
N LEU A 163 -11.24 -10.92 -8.48
CA LEU A 163 -11.17 -10.75 -9.93
C LEU A 163 -11.72 -9.40 -10.40
N ASN A 164 -12.74 -8.86 -9.73
CA ASN A 164 -13.23 -7.52 -10.03
C ASN A 164 -12.22 -6.44 -9.63
N LEU A 165 -11.54 -6.60 -8.47
CA LEU A 165 -10.44 -5.72 -8.07
C LEU A 165 -9.28 -5.77 -9.07
N MET A 166 -8.92 -6.95 -9.59
CA MET A 166 -7.90 -7.07 -10.64
C MET A 166 -8.27 -6.28 -11.89
N LYS A 167 -9.51 -6.42 -12.35
CA LYS A 167 -9.98 -5.71 -13.56
C LYS A 167 -9.98 -4.19 -13.36
N SER A 168 -10.48 -3.69 -12.23
CA SER A 168 -10.44 -2.26 -11.94
C SER A 168 -9.00 -1.73 -11.87
N HIS A 169 -8.09 -2.52 -11.31
CA HIS A 169 -6.69 -2.19 -11.23
C HIS A 169 -5.99 -2.15 -12.60
N GLU A 170 -6.41 -2.98 -13.56
CA GLU A 170 -5.92 -2.96 -14.93
C GLU A 170 -6.46 -1.77 -15.73
N MET A 171 -7.76 -1.45 -15.57
CA MET A 171 -8.40 -0.34 -16.29
C MET A 171 -7.86 1.03 -15.88
N GLU A 172 -7.57 1.24 -14.59
CA GLU A 172 -6.98 2.51 -14.10
C GLU A 172 -5.55 2.75 -14.60
N ARG A 173 -4.88 1.74 -15.10
CA ARG A 173 -3.54 1.87 -15.69
C ARG A 173 -3.54 2.71 -16.97
N ASP A 174 -4.62 2.63 -17.74
CA ASP A 174 -4.72 3.31 -19.05
C ASP A 174 -5.13 4.79 -18.89
N ASP A 175 -5.68 5.20 -17.74
CA ASP A 175 -6.09 6.58 -17.48
C ASP A 175 -4.95 7.48 -16.95
N TYR A 176 -3.86 6.90 -16.44
CA TYR A 176 -2.70 7.61 -15.87
C TYR A 176 -1.40 7.43 -16.67
N ALA A 177 -1.45 6.77 -17.82
CA ALA A 177 -0.33 6.60 -18.73
C ALA A 177 -0.32 7.70 -19.82
#